data_3be8e0d41d426ecf11a184d7da5eab4a
#
_entry.id   3be8e0d41d426ecf11a184d7da5eab4a
#
_cell.length_a   1.000
_cell.length_b   1.000
_cell.length_c   1.000
_cell.angle_alpha   90.00
_cell.angle_beta   90.00
_cell.angle_gamma   90.00
#
_symmetry.space_group_name_H-M   'P 1'
#
loop_
_entity.id
_entity.type
_entity.pdbx_description
1 polymer ?
#
loop_
_entity_poly.entity_id
_entity_poly.type
_entity_poly.pdbx_seq_one_letter_code
_entity_poly.pdbx_strand_id
1 'polypeptide(L)'
;MTERKSYSSNKFLLELPYLIEVQKASYDHFLQANLQPNKRLNAGLERVFRDKFPMQDAKGLNVLKYEGYFFGIPKYTITECRERGLTYAVDLWANLTLQVFEEDGEERRLKEEIKNEVRICELPQMTENGSFIINGAERVVVSQLHRSPGVSFDETIMPNGRSDYKSRIIPLRGAWVEFNTDGDMLYLVIDRKKKMPATVMLRCIGFETTNDILALFYKDTETVNIKESDINEYIGRIVFDDVIDEESGDILVYANQTLDEKLCEVLNAAGAQKIVLLSKDAEENHILIHNTLKADKCKSREDALNAIYSTMHQSQEAAPNMATAEAYFKSLFLEDPQKYDLGEVGRYRLNAKVYTKAFEDRLKELNLQKPSLDTMTMSHADFLAIIDYMVGLYNGSSGFSLDDIDHLGNRRIRSVGELLANQLSIGLTRMQRVIVEHLSLKNEDENQTPRELFNTRMVSTVVQSFFGSSQLSQFMDQMNPLSELTHKRRLSALGPGGLTRDRAGFEVRDVHYTHYGRLCPIETPEGPNIGLISSLTIFSKINDLGFIETPYRTVRDGKVDMSVEGLKFLSAEEEENKIIAQATTPMDEDGNFVVDKVKAR
;
A
#
# COMPACT_ATOMS: atom_id res chain seq x y z
N MET A 1 28.12 23.41 5.14
CA MET A 1 27.64 23.76 3.78
C MET A 1 28.52 24.85 3.23
N THR A 2 29.08 24.69 2.04
CA THR A 2 29.83 25.75 1.36
C THR A 2 28.85 26.85 0.96
N GLU A 3 29.16 28.10 1.36
CA GLU A 3 28.34 29.26 1.06
C GLU A 3 28.26 29.44 -0.47
N ARG A 4 27.04 29.50 -1.01
CA ARG A 4 26.83 29.69 -2.45
C ARG A 4 27.05 31.15 -2.81
N LYS A 5 27.89 31.42 -3.78
CA LYS A 5 28.05 32.77 -4.35
C LYS A 5 27.00 32.97 -5.44
N SER A 6 26.16 33.99 -5.29
CA SER A 6 25.22 34.42 -6.31
C SER A 6 25.84 35.54 -7.15
N TYR A 7 25.85 35.36 -8.47
CA TYR A 7 26.27 36.34 -9.46
C TYR A 7 25.08 36.97 -10.21
N SER A 8 23.85 36.64 -9.77
CA SER A 8 22.63 37.18 -10.37
C SER A 8 22.33 38.56 -9.83
N SER A 9 21.96 39.48 -10.72
CA SER A 9 21.41 40.81 -10.39
C SER A 9 19.91 40.77 -10.08
N ASN A 10 19.23 39.65 -10.41
CA ASN A 10 17.81 39.47 -10.18
C ASN A 10 17.53 38.95 -8.77
N LYS A 11 16.57 39.54 -8.07
CA LYS A 11 16.02 38.93 -6.85
C LYS A 11 15.20 37.71 -7.25
N PHE A 12 15.67 36.53 -6.89
CA PHE A 12 14.87 35.31 -7.06
C PHE A 12 13.71 35.32 -6.05
N LEU A 13 12.53 34.93 -6.51
CA LEU A 13 11.36 34.73 -5.65
C LEU A 13 11.55 33.58 -4.66
N LEU A 14 12.45 32.64 -4.99
CA LEU A 14 12.83 31.48 -4.19
C LEU A 14 14.33 31.27 -4.29
N GLU A 15 14.97 30.89 -3.20
CA GLU A 15 16.35 30.43 -3.20
C GLU A 15 16.44 29.07 -3.93
N LEU A 16 17.52 28.86 -4.69
CA LEU A 16 17.77 27.59 -5.34
C LEU A 16 17.95 26.48 -4.29
N PRO A 17 17.14 25.41 -4.34
CA PRO A 17 17.30 24.28 -3.42
C PRO A 17 18.61 23.55 -3.66
N TYR A 18 19.01 22.70 -2.72
CA TYR A 18 20.13 21.80 -2.91
C TYR A 18 19.72 20.71 -3.89
N LEU A 19 20.20 20.77 -5.14
CA LEU A 19 19.67 19.99 -6.26
C LEU A 19 19.84 18.47 -6.11
N ILE A 20 20.82 17.99 -5.33
CA ILE A 20 21.03 16.56 -5.03
C ILE A 20 20.45 16.16 -3.67
N GLU A 21 19.65 17.01 -3.03
CA GLU A 21 19.00 16.74 -1.73
C GLU A 21 18.18 15.45 -1.78
N VAL A 22 17.47 15.22 -2.89
CA VAL A 22 16.64 14.01 -3.08
C VAL A 22 17.43 12.72 -2.85
N GLN A 23 18.68 12.65 -3.34
CA GLN A 23 19.54 11.49 -3.15
C GLN A 23 20.06 11.42 -1.71
N LYS A 24 20.60 12.54 -1.20
CA LYS A 24 21.24 12.60 0.12
C LYS A 24 20.23 12.45 1.26
N ALA A 25 19.15 13.23 1.24
CA ALA A 25 18.16 13.15 2.29
C ALA A 25 17.55 11.76 2.43
N SER A 26 17.24 11.10 1.31
CA SER A 26 16.75 9.72 1.32
C SER A 26 17.75 8.73 1.92
N TYR A 27 19.04 8.86 1.58
CA TYR A 27 20.07 7.97 2.09
C TYR A 27 20.38 8.23 3.56
N ASP A 28 20.45 9.50 3.98
CA ASP A 28 20.66 9.90 5.36
C ASP A 28 19.47 9.47 6.26
N HIS A 29 18.24 9.62 5.77
CA HIS A 29 17.04 9.13 6.44
C HIS A 29 17.05 7.60 6.58
N PHE A 30 17.52 6.89 5.58
CA PHE A 30 17.66 5.43 5.62
C PHE A 30 18.70 5.00 6.66
N LEU A 31 19.87 5.62 6.68
CA LEU A 31 20.96 5.25 7.59
C LEU A 31 20.75 5.68 9.03
N GLN A 32 20.17 6.86 9.26
CA GLN A 32 20.08 7.52 10.58
C GLN A 32 21.40 7.45 11.39
N ALA A 33 22.55 7.53 10.70
CA ALA A 33 23.87 7.29 11.27
C ALA A 33 24.24 8.26 12.38
N ASN A 34 23.77 9.52 12.29
CA ASN A 34 24.06 10.59 13.24
C ASN A 34 23.21 10.56 14.50
N LEU A 35 22.22 9.66 14.58
CA LEU A 35 21.32 9.54 15.71
C LEU A 35 21.76 8.40 16.66
N GLN A 36 21.66 8.65 17.96
CA GLN A 36 21.83 7.59 18.94
C GLN A 36 20.75 6.51 18.77
N PRO A 37 21.03 5.23 19.06
CA PRO A 37 20.09 4.12 18.89
C PRO A 37 18.70 4.39 19.48
N ASN A 38 18.64 4.98 20.68
CA ASN A 38 17.40 5.28 21.39
C ASN A 38 16.59 6.45 20.80
N LYS A 39 17.19 7.25 19.91
CA LYS A 39 16.57 8.42 19.28
C LYS A 39 16.23 8.19 17.81
N ARG A 40 16.51 7.00 17.27
CA ARG A 40 16.21 6.66 15.90
C ARG A 40 14.72 6.50 15.68
N LEU A 41 14.27 7.06 14.58
CA LEU A 41 12.90 6.89 14.13
C LEU A 41 12.67 5.45 13.65
N ASN A 42 11.47 4.94 13.80
CA ASN A 42 11.09 3.62 13.25
C ASN A 42 10.93 3.69 11.72
N ALA A 43 12.01 4.02 11.03
CA ALA A 43 12.06 4.20 9.57
C ALA A 43 13.38 3.67 9.01
N GLY A 44 13.45 3.46 7.71
CA GLY A 44 14.66 3.03 7.02
C GLY A 44 15.25 1.74 7.58
N LEU A 45 16.54 1.77 7.92
CA LEU A 45 17.28 0.60 8.41
C LEU A 45 16.81 0.13 9.79
N GLU A 46 16.45 1.05 10.68
CA GLU A 46 15.92 0.73 12.01
C GLU A 46 14.61 -0.08 11.90
N ARG A 47 13.68 0.33 11.03
CA ARG A 47 12.44 -0.40 10.78
C ARG A 47 12.73 -1.80 10.24
N VAL A 48 13.68 -1.94 9.30
CA VAL A 48 14.04 -3.26 8.75
C VAL A 48 14.52 -4.22 9.84
N PHE A 49 15.29 -3.76 10.82
CA PHE A 49 15.69 -4.60 11.94
C PHE A 49 14.52 -4.91 12.85
N ARG A 50 13.74 -3.92 13.27
CA ARG A 50 12.58 -4.12 14.18
C ARG A 50 11.53 -5.06 13.61
N ASP A 51 11.29 -5.02 12.29
CA ASP A 51 10.36 -5.93 11.61
C ASP A 51 10.82 -7.40 11.61
N LYS A 52 12.14 -7.65 11.76
CA LYS A 52 12.70 -8.99 11.69
C LYS A 52 13.03 -9.59 13.03
N PHE A 53 13.24 -8.76 14.03
CA PHE A 53 13.54 -9.19 15.38
C PHE A 53 12.34 -8.92 16.32
N PRO A 54 12.14 -9.72 17.37
CA PRO A 54 12.98 -10.87 17.79
C PRO A 54 12.81 -12.09 16.88
N MET A 55 13.91 -12.86 16.68
CA MET A 55 13.87 -14.17 16.03
C MET A 55 13.85 -15.25 17.11
N GLN A 56 12.90 -16.17 17.03
CA GLN A 56 12.73 -17.20 18.05
C GLN A 56 12.53 -18.58 17.41
N ASP A 57 12.90 -19.62 18.13
CA ASP A 57 12.60 -20.99 17.74
C ASP A 57 11.10 -21.32 17.89
N ALA A 58 10.68 -22.47 17.39
CA ALA A 58 9.27 -22.89 17.42
C ALA A 58 8.71 -23.05 18.84
N LYS A 59 9.58 -23.31 19.84
CA LYS A 59 9.22 -23.45 21.26
C LYS A 59 9.32 -22.13 22.03
N GLY A 60 10.00 -21.12 21.48
CA GLY A 60 10.26 -19.84 22.11
C GLY A 60 11.26 -19.93 23.28
N LEU A 61 12.11 -20.96 23.30
CA LEU A 61 13.16 -21.15 24.30
C LEU A 61 14.45 -20.40 23.97
N ASN A 62 14.72 -20.21 22.67
CA ASN A 62 15.85 -19.44 22.20
C ASN A 62 15.35 -18.19 21.47
N VAL A 63 15.64 -17.02 22.02
CA VAL A 63 15.16 -15.73 21.49
C VAL A 63 16.35 -14.83 21.18
N LEU A 64 16.54 -14.51 19.91
CA LEU A 64 17.56 -13.57 19.45
C LEU A 64 16.94 -12.17 19.34
N LYS A 65 17.40 -11.24 20.17
CA LYS A 65 16.94 -9.85 20.26
C LYS A 65 17.92 -8.90 19.60
N TYR A 66 17.40 -7.83 19.05
CA TYR A 66 18.14 -6.71 18.48
C TYR A 66 18.12 -5.52 19.46
N GLU A 67 19.30 -4.91 19.71
CA GLU A 67 19.44 -3.75 20.60
C GLU A 67 19.79 -2.45 19.84
N GLY A 68 20.45 -2.55 18.69
CA GLY A 68 20.84 -1.40 17.88
C GLY A 68 21.87 -1.75 16.81
N TYR A 69 22.11 -0.85 15.88
CA TYR A 69 23.17 -0.99 14.87
C TYR A 69 24.15 0.18 14.92
N PHE A 70 25.35 -0.04 14.35
CA PHE A 70 26.37 0.98 14.16
C PHE A 70 27.18 0.68 12.88
N PHE A 71 27.90 1.69 12.41
CA PHE A 71 28.72 1.59 11.20
C PHE A 71 30.20 1.61 11.58
N GLY A 72 30.97 0.78 10.89
CA GLY A 72 32.41 0.81 10.94
C GLY A 72 32.99 1.99 10.15
N ILE A 73 34.32 2.10 10.13
CA ILE A 73 35.04 3.09 9.34
C ILE A 73 35.30 2.51 7.94
N PRO A 74 35.21 3.31 6.88
CA PRO A 74 35.56 2.85 5.54
C PRO A 74 37.01 2.36 5.48
N LYS A 75 37.22 1.18 4.89
CA LYS A 75 38.56 0.56 4.80
C LYS A 75 39.48 1.28 3.83
N TYR A 76 38.90 1.87 2.80
CA TYR A 76 39.62 2.54 1.70
C TYR A 76 39.01 3.92 1.46
N THR A 77 39.83 4.84 0.99
CA THR A 77 39.37 6.16 0.53
C THR A 77 38.68 6.06 -0.83
N ILE A 78 37.91 7.10 -1.17
CA ILE A 78 37.23 7.20 -2.48
C ILE A 78 38.23 7.07 -3.64
N THR A 79 39.41 7.71 -3.54
CA THR A 79 40.44 7.68 -4.56
C THR A 79 41.02 6.27 -4.73
N GLU A 80 41.37 5.63 -3.63
CA GLU A 80 41.86 4.24 -3.65
C GLU A 80 40.86 3.26 -4.25
N CYS A 81 39.56 3.44 -3.94
CA CYS A 81 38.51 2.59 -4.51
C CYS A 81 38.41 2.72 -6.02
N ARG A 82 38.56 3.94 -6.55
CA ARG A 82 38.57 4.18 -8.01
C ARG A 82 39.83 3.57 -8.69
N GLU A 83 41.01 3.78 -8.11
CA GLU A 83 42.27 3.32 -8.68
C GLU A 83 42.42 1.79 -8.62
N ARG A 84 41.97 1.16 -7.54
CA ARG A 84 42.11 -0.28 -7.33
C ARG A 84 40.92 -1.12 -7.77
N GLY A 85 39.86 -0.49 -8.28
CA GLY A 85 38.64 -1.20 -8.67
C GLY A 85 37.84 -1.76 -7.49
N LEU A 86 37.87 -1.08 -6.35
CA LEU A 86 37.18 -1.51 -5.13
C LEU A 86 35.82 -0.80 -4.93
N THR A 87 35.04 -1.32 -4.01
CA THR A 87 33.75 -0.69 -3.60
C THR A 87 33.98 0.19 -2.38
N TYR A 88 33.51 1.44 -2.43
CA TYR A 88 33.49 2.33 -1.26
C TYR A 88 32.33 1.95 -0.35
N ALA A 89 32.63 1.27 0.74
CA ALA A 89 31.65 0.70 1.64
C ALA A 89 32.11 0.74 3.11
N VAL A 90 31.13 0.61 4.00
CA VAL A 90 31.34 0.46 5.44
C VAL A 90 30.74 -0.84 5.93
N ASP A 91 31.33 -1.42 6.97
CA ASP A 91 30.74 -2.57 7.64
C ASP A 91 29.57 -2.13 8.52
N LEU A 92 28.40 -2.74 8.32
CA LEU A 92 27.22 -2.60 9.15
C LEU A 92 27.29 -3.66 10.26
N TRP A 93 27.23 -3.22 11.50
CA TRP A 93 27.24 -4.05 12.70
C TRP A 93 25.93 -3.91 13.46
N ALA A 94 25.49 -4.97 14.15
CA ALA A 94 24.34 -4.93 15.04
C ALA A 94 24.71 -5.55 16.41
N ASN A 95 24.18 -4.95 17.47
CA ASN A 95 24.23 -5.49 18.82
C ASN A 95 23.07 -6.46 18.98
N LEU A 96 23.38 -7.73 19.19
CA LEU A 96 22.42 -8.80 19.31
C LEU A 96 22.58 -9.51 20.63
N THR A 97 21.44 -9.88 21.23
CA THR A 97 21.37 -10.60 22.50
C THR A 97 20.60 -11.90 22.31
N LEU A 98 21.27 -13.02 22.51
CA LEU A 98 20.63 -14.33 22.54
C LEU A 98 20.22 -14.65 23.98
N GLN A 99 18.92 -14.81 24.19
CA GLN A 99 18.35 -15.25 25.46
C GLN A 99 17.94 -16.71 25.32
N VAL A 100 18.46 -17.53 26.23
CA VAL A 100 18.16 -18.96 26.34
C VAL A 100 17.30 -19.17 27.57
N PHE A 101 16.12 -19.76 27.39
CA PHE A 101 15.18 -20.07 28.46
C PHE A 101 15.13 -21.58 28.70
N GLU A 102 14.89 -21.97 29.94
CA GLU A 102 14.55 -23.35 30.32
C GLU A 102 13.08 -23.42 30.74
N GLU A 103 12.44 -24.55 30.45
CA GLU A 103 11.09 -24.85 30.92
C GLU A 103 11.18 -25.38 32.36
N ASP A 104 10.67 -24.60 33.33
CA ASP A 104 10.57 -25.01 34.74
C ASP A 104 9.06 -25.09 35.09
N GLY A 105 8.42 -26.18 34.69
CA GLY A 105 6.97 -26.40 34.79
C GLY A 105 6.17 -25.55 33.83
N GLU A 106 5.31 -24.66 34.33
CA GLU A 106 4.50 -23.72 33.51
C GLU A 106 5.22 -22.37 33.29
N GLU A 107 6.31 -22.09 33.96
CA GLU A 107 7.06 -20.82 33.86
C GLU A 107 8.35 -20.99 33.06
N ARG A 108 8.68 -19.95 32.26
CA ARG A 108 9.93 -19.86 31.49
C ARG A 108 10.95 -19.10 32.33
N ARG A 109 12.06 -19.72 32.64
CA ARG A 109 13.16 -19.11 33.39
C ARG A 109 14.34 -18.82 32.47
N LEU A 110 14.87 -17.58 32.52
CA LEU A 110 16.09 -17.21 31.78
C LEU A 110 17.28 -17.98 32.33
N LYS A 111 17.91 -18.83 31.51
CA LYS A 111 19.12 -19.59 31.84
C LYS A 111 20.38 -18.78 31.55
N GLU A 112 20.45 -18.22 30.33
CA GLU A 112 21.65 -17.54 29.85
C GLU A 112 21.31 -16.36 28.97
N GLU A 113 22.15 -15.31 29.01
CA GLU A 113 22.06 -14.15 28.12
C GLU A 113 23.43 -13.86 27.51
N ILE A 114 23.56 -14.00 26.19
CA ILE A 114 24.81 -13.83 25.45
C ILE A 114 24.69 -12.60 24.56
N LYS A 115 25.50 -11.57 24.79
CA LYS A 115 25.56 -10.33 24.01
C LYS A 115 26.77 -10.33 23.11
N ASN A 116 26.54 -10.08 21.82
CA ASN A 116 27.62 -9.99 20.84
C ASN A 116 27.35 -8.88 19.81
N GLU A 117 28.45 -8.27 19.37
CA GLU A 117 28.48 -7.44 18.19
C GLU A 117 28.64 -8.34 16.96
N VAL A 118 27.66 -8.28 16.05
CA VAL A 118 27.61 -9.13 14.86
C VAL A 118 27.68 -8.28 13.61
N ARG A 119 28.62 -8.62 12.73
CA ARG A 119 28.71 -8.01 11.41
C ARG A 119 27.56 -8.53 10.52
N ILE A 120 26.74 -7.62 10.00
CA ILE A 120 25.58 -7.96 9.17
C ILE A 120 25.95 -8.04 7.70
N CYS A 121 26.51 -6.97 7.17
CA CYS A 121 26.95 -6.90 5.77
C CYS A 121 27.92 -5.73 5.56
N GLU A 122 28.49 -5.69 4.38
CA GLU A 122 29.18 -4.51 3.83
C GLU A 122 28.17 -3.68 3.06
N LEU A 123 28.00 -2.40 3.46
CA LEU A 123 27.04 -1.49 2.86
C LEU A 123 27.78 -0.41 2.06
N PRO A 124 27.58 -0.32 0.72
CA PRO A 124 28.13 0.75 -0.08
C PRO A 124 27.71 2.12 0.44
N GLN A 125 28.66 3.03 0.61
CA GLN A 125 28.42 4.36 1.14
C GLN A 125 28.29 5.40 0.03
N MET A 126 27.34 6.31 0.20
CA MET A 126 27.15 7.42 -0.73
C MET A 126 28.29 8.44 -0.58
N THR A 127 28.82 8.90 -1.70
CA THR A 127 29.80 10.00 -1.73
C THR A 127 29.14 11.34 -1.41
N GLU A 128 29.95 12.37 -1.14
CA GLU A 128 29.44 13.74 -0.94
C GLU A 128 28.64 14.26 -2.14
N ASN A 129 28.92 13.74 -3.32
CA ASN A 129 28.25 14.12 -4.57
C ASN A 129 26.96 13.32 -4.85
N GLY A 130 26.51 12.43 -3.95
CA GLY A 130 25.28 11.66 -4.14
C GLY A 130 25.41 10.47 -5.10
N SER A 131 26.62 9.94 -5.30
CA SER A 131 26.92 8.75 -6.11
C SER A 131 27.48 7.62 -5.24
N PHE A 132 27.61 6.43 -5.81
CA PHE A 132 28.23 5.26 -5.20
C PHE A 132 29.42 4.79 -6.04
N ILE A 133 30.47 4.29 -5.38
CA ILE A 133 31.61 3.66 -6.08
C ILE A 133 31.53 2.15 -5.87
N ILE A 134 31.25 1.44 -6.93
CA ILE A 134 31.08 -0.02 -6.95
C ILE A 134 32.09 -0.62 -7.91
N ASN A 135 33.02 -1.44 -7.39
CA ASN A 135 34.10 -2.04 -8.17
C ASN A 135 34.87 -1.00 -8.98
N GLY A 136 35.15 0.16 -8.38
CA GLY A 136 35.86 1.28 -9.02
C GLY A 136 35.00 2.15 -9.94
N ALA A 137 33.81 1.73 -10.32
CA ALA A 137 32.91 2.48 -11.19
C ALA A 137 31.95 3.34 -10.37
N GLU A 138 31.76 4.59 -10.80
CA GLU A 138 30.82 5.49 -10.19
C GLU A 138 29.40 5.23 -10.71
N ARG A 139 28.47 5.00 -9.79
CA ARG A 139 27.08 4.66 -10.10
C ARG A 139 26.11 5.58 -9.37
N VAL A 140 24.95 5.77 -9.98
CA VAL A 140 23.80 6.48 -9.41
C VAL A 140 22.65 5.52 -9.31
N VAL A 141 21.98 5.51 -8.16
CA VAL A 141 20.70 4.80 -7.98
C VAL A 141 19.59 5.76 -8.36
N VAL A 142 18.95 5.50 -9.50
CA VAL A 142 17.85 6.31 -10.02
C VAL A 142 16.60 6.05 -9.20
N SER A 143 15.92 7.10 -8.79
CA SER A 143 14.65 6.99 -8.06
C SER A 143 13.56 6.42 -8.97
N GLN A 144 12.69 5.59 -8.39
CA GLN A 144 11.64 4.91 -9.13
C GLN A 144 10.28 5.57 -8.89
N LEU A 145 9.57 5.89 -9.96
CA LEU A 145 8.19 6.34 -9.93
C LEU A 145 7.27 5.12 -10.10
N HIS A 146 6.52 4.77 -9.07
CA HIS A 146 5.65 3.61 -9.09
C HIS A 146 4.26 3.94 -8.56
N ARG A 147 3.30 3.05 -8.78
CA ARG A 147 1.95 3.18 -8.21
C ARG A 147 2.03 3.11 -6.69
N SER A 148 1.39 4.07 -6.02
CA SER A 148 1.36 4.12 -4.56
C SER A 148 0.62 2.91 -3.99
N PRO A 149 1.07 2.35 -2.84
CA PRO A 149 0.23 1.44 -2.06
C PRO A 149 -1.08 2.12 -1.65
N GLY A 150 -2.09 1.30 -1.35
CA GLY A 150 -3.42 1.76 -0.96
C GLY A 150 -4.51 1.13 -1.80
N VAL A 151 -5.66 1.77 -1.88
CA VAL A 151 -6.77 1.36 -2.73
C VAL A 151 -6.91 2.29 -3.93
N SER A 152 -7.30 1.75 -5.08
CA SER A 152 -7.65 2.54 -6.25
C SER A 152 -8.90 1.98 -6.91
N PHE A 153 -9.69 2.85 -7.52
CA PHE A 153 -10.94 2.54 -8.19
C PHE A 153 -10.86 2.98 -9.64
N ASP A 154 -10.95 2.02 -10.56
CA ASP A 154 -10.84 2.23 -11.99
C ASP A 154 -12.17 1.87 -12.67
N GLU A 155 -12.44 2.44 -13.85
CA GLU A 155 -13.55 2.09 -14.71
C GLU A 155 -13.02 1.56 -16.04
N THR A 156 -13.69 0.54 -16.56
CA THR A 156 -13.43 0.02 -17.91
C THR A 156 -14.72 0.04 -18.69
N ILE A 157 -14.79 0.87 -19.73
CA ILE A 157 -15.93 0.92 -20.63
C ILE A 157 -15.82 -0.24 -21.61
N MET A 158 -16.78 -1.16 -21.56
CA MET A 158 -16.86 -2.31 -22.44
C MET A 158 -17.35 -1.91 -23.83
N PRO A 159 -17.08 -2.69 -24.90
CA PRO A 159 -17.53 -2.37 -26.26
C PRO A 159 -19.05 -2.23 -26.42
N ASN A 160 -19.82 -2.79 -25.49
CA ASN A 160 -21.29 -2.66 -25.43
C ASN A 160 -21.76 -1.36 -24.75
N GLY A 161 -20.83 -0.48 -24.35
CA GLY A 161 -21.14 0.78 -23.67
C GLY A 161 -21.38 0.67 -22.17
N ARG A 162 -21.28 -0.54 -21.59
CA ARG A 162 -21.42 -0.75 -20.15
C ARG A 162 -20.11 -0.45 -19.44
N SER A 163 -20.21 0.18 -18.27
CA SER A 163 -19.09 0.43 -17.38
C SER A 163 -18.93 -0.71 -16.39
N ASP A 164 -17.75 -1.33 -16.37
CA ASP A 164 -17.33 -2.26 -15.34
C ASP A 164 -16.33 -1.56 -14.42
N TYR A 165 -16.59 -1.62 -13.13
CA TYR A 165 -15.76 -0.99 -12.10
C TYR A 165 -14.79 -2.00 -11.51
N LYS A 166 -13.62 -1.51 -11.16
CA LYS A 166 -12.56 -2.34 -10.57
C LYS A 166 -11.88 -1.61 -9.43
N SER A 167 -11.85 -2.22 -8.26
CA SER A 167 -10.99 -1.75 -7.18
C SER A 167 -9.77 -2.64 -7.03
N ARG A 168 -8.63 -2.04 -6.68
CA ARG A 168 -7.38 -2.76 -6.38
C ARG A 168 -6.80 -2.28 -5.08
N ILE A 169 -6.59 -3.21 -4.17
CA ILE A 169 -5.83 -2.99 -2.95
C ILE A 169 -4.40 -3.42 -3.23
N ILE A 170 -3.48 -2.46 -3.22
CA ILE A 170 -2.06 -2.68 -3.49
C ILE A 170 -1.31 -2.49 -2.18
N PRO A 171 -0.86 -3.58 -1.52
CA PRO A 171 -0.01 -3.47 -0.33
C PRO A 171 1.43 -3.10 -0.70
N LEU A 172 2.19 -2.63 0.28
CA LEU A 172 3.64 -2.53 0.18
C LEU A 172 4.26 -3.94 0.12
N ARG A 173 3.68 -4.88 0.89
CA ARG A 173 4.03 -6.30 0.92
C ARG A 173 2.78 -7.13 1.14
N GLY A 174 2.58 -8.17 0.35
CA GLY A 174 1.45 -9.09 0.49
C GLY A 174 0.70 -9.36 -0.81
N ALA A 175 -0.39 -10.11 -0.70
CA ALA A 175 -1.22 -10.46 -1.83
C ALA A 175 -2.10 -9.28 -2.28
N TRP A 176 -2.19 -9.06 -3.58
CA TRP A 176 -3.12 -8.09 -4.15
C TRP A 176 -4.56 -8.58 -4.00
N VAL A 177 -5.46 -7.69 -3.65
CA VAL A 177 -6.89 -7.97 -3.59
C VAL A 177 -7.62 -7.05 -4.56
N GLU A 178 -8.43 -7.63 -5.43
CA GLU A 178 -9.19 -6.88 -6.43
C GLU A 178 -10.67 -7.22 -6.28
N PHE A 179 -11.53 -6.19 -6.30
CA PHE A 179 -12.97 -6.36 -6.46
C PHE A 179 -13.36 -5.81 -7.83
N ASN A 180 -13.98 -6.65 -8.65
CA ASN A 180 -14.32 -6.33 -10.02
C ASN A 180 -15.80 -6.56 -10.26
N THR A 181 -16.50 -5.61 -10.87
CA THR A 181 -17.82 -5.88 -11.39
C THR A 181 -17.69 -6.61 -12.73
N ASP A 182 -18.56 -7.56 -12.98
CA ASP A 182 -18.71 -8.27 -14.25
C ASP A 182 -20.21 -8.41 -14.48
N GLY A 183 -20.77 -7.50 -15.23
CA GLY A 183 -22.19 -7.34 -15.28
C GLY A 183 -22.75 -6.77 -13.99
N ASP A 184 -23.81 -7.43 -13.54
CA ASP A 184 -24.52 -7.06 -12.32
C ASP A 184 -24.06 -7.90 -11.13
N MET A 185 -22.80 -8.37 -11.14
CA MET A 185 -22.19 -9.18 -10.10
C MET A 185 -20.84 -8.63 -9.68
N LEU A 186 -20.54 -8.70 -8.39
CA LEU A 186 -19.28 -8.29 -7.80
C LEU A 186 -18.41 -9.50 -7.46
N TYR A 187 -17.23 -9.54 -8.01
CA TYR A 187 -16.26 -10.62 -7.83
C TYR A 187 -15.03 -10.16 -7.05
N LEU A 188 -14.50 -11.07 -6.26
CA LEU A 188 -13.23 -10.98 -5.55
C LEU A 188 -12.17 -11.78 -6.31
N VAL A 189 -10.98 -11.20 -6.48
CA VAL A 189 -9.79 -11.86 -7.01
C VAL A 189 -8.63 -11.59 -6.05
N ILE A 190 -7.99 -12.64 -5.55
CA ILE A 190 -6.82 -12.55 -4.69
C ILE A 190 -5.61 -13.01 -5.49
N ASP A 191 -4.58 -12.16 -5.57
CA ASP A 191 -3.28 -12.44 -6.20
C ASP A 191 -3.40 -13.03 -7.63
N ARG A 192 -4.34 -12.48 -8.41
CA ARG A 192 -4.66 -12.88 -9.80
C ARG A 192 -5.06 -14.36 -9.95
N LYS A 193 -5.53 -14.99 -8.87
CA LYS A 193 -6.03 -16.37 -8.87
C LYS A 193 -7.49 -16.42 -9.36
N LYS A 194 -8.17 -17.52 -9.06
CA LYS A 194 -9.57 -17.74 -9.47
C LYS A 194 -10.49 -16.68 -8.87
N LYS A 195 -11.39 -16.12 -9.71
CA LYS A 195 -12.43 -15.19 -9.24
C LYS A 195 -13.50 -15.94 -8.43
N MET A 196 -13.98 -15.31 -7.37
CA MET A 196 -15.05 -15.78 -6.51
C MET A 196 -16.02 -14.63 -6.19
N PRO A 197 -17.27 -14.87 -5.78
CA PRO A 197 -18.18 -13.81 -5.36
C PRO A 197 -17.60 -12.97 -4.21
N ALA A 198 -17.81 -11.67 -4.22
CA ALA A 198 -17.30 -10.78 -3.17
C ALA A 198 -17.94 -11.03 -1.79
N THR A 199 -19.15 -11.64 -1.77
CA THR A 199 -19.86 -12.07 -0.56
C THR A 199 -19.08 -13.09 0.26
N VAL A 200 -18.20 -13.88 -0.36
CA VAL A 200 -17.27 -14.77 0.34
C VAL A 200 -16.38 -13.98 1.31
N MET A 201 -15.87 -12.80 0.91
CA MET A 201 -15.10 -11.94 1.81
C MET A 201 -15.96 -11.42 2.96
N LEU A 202 -17.20 -11.02 2.70
CA LEU A 202 -18.12 -10.54 3.74
C LEU A 202 -18.38 -11.62 4.79
N ARG A 203 -18.58 -12.87 4.37
CA ARG A 203 -18.74 -14.00 5.30
C ARG A 203 -17.48 -14.26 6.14
N CYS A 204 -16.29 -14.13 5.54
CA CYS A 204 -15.02 -14.30 6.26
C CYS A 204 -14.80 -13.22 7.34
N ILE A 205 -15.26 -12.00 7.11
CA ILE A 205 -15.08 -10.89 8.06
C ILE A 205 -16.15 -10.82 9.15
N GLY A 206 -17.16 -11.74 9.14
CA GLY A 206 -18.10 -11.90 10.24
C GLY A 206 -19.58 -11.72 9.91
N PHE A 207 -19.96 -11.43 8.65
CA PHE A 207 -21.35 -11.41 8.19
C PHE A 207 -21.74 -12.77 7.64
N GLU A 208 -22.14 -13.69 8.53
CA GLU A 208 -22.22 -15.11 8.21
C GLU A 208 -23.44 -15.45 7.38
N THR A 209 -24.61 -14.86 7.69
CA THR A 209 -25.86 -15.19 7.03
C THR A 209 -26.13 -14.30 5.82
N THR A 210 -27.00 -14.77 4.93
CA THR A 210 -27.45 -13.98 3.78
C THR A 210 -28.22 -12.73 4.24
N ASN A 211 -28.98 -12.85 5.32
CA ASN A 211 -29.72 -11.75 5.93
C ASN A 211 -28.78 -10.65 6.44
N ASP A 212 -27.69 -11.04 7.13
CA ASP A 212 -26.69 -10.08 7.60
C ASP A 212 -26.11 -9.27 6.45
N ILE A 213 -25.78 -9.94 5.34
CA ILE A 213 -25.24 -9.28 4.14
C ILE A 213 -26.27 -8.36 3.49
N LEU A 214 -27.53 -8.80 3.36
CA LEU A 214 -28.59 -7.95 2.83
C LEU A 214 -28.83 -6.72 3.71
N ALA A 215 -28.88 -6.88 5.03
CA ALA A 215 -29.06 -5.79 5.98
C ALA A 215 -27.93 -4.74 5.94
N LEU A 216 -26.73 -5.12 5.50
CA LEU A 216 -25.64 -4.16 5.28
C LEU A 216 -25.92 -3.16 4.15
N PHE A 217 -26.52 -3.59 3.06
CA PHE A 217 -26.64 -2.76 1.85
C PHE A 217 -28.06 -2.26 1.58
N TYR A 218 -29.06 -2.91 2.17
CA TYR A 218 -30.47 -2.59 1.96
C TYR A 218 -31.12 -2.21 3.29
N LYS A 219 -31.40 -0.93 3.47
CA LYS A 219 -32.09 -0.42 4.69
C LYS A 219 -33.60 -0.33 4.52
N ASP A 220 -34.05 -0.15 3.29
CA ASP A 220 -35.46 0.04 2.98
C ASP A 220 -36.10 -1.30 2.64
N THR A 221 -36.95 -1.77 3.54
CA THR A 221 -37.71 -3.02 3.44
C THR A 221 -39.20 -2.77 3.55
N GLU A 222 -39.98 -3.61 2.89
CA GLU A 222 -41.46 -3.59 2.93
C GLU A 222 -41.95 -4.86 3.63
N THR A 223 -42.66 -4.71 4.72
CA THR A 223 -43.29 -5.85 5.43
C THR A 223 -44.71 -6.06 4.93
N VAL A 224 -44.99 -7.22 4.36
CA VAL A 224 -46.28 -7.61 3.81
C VAL A 224 -46.93 -8.66 4.70
N ASN A 225 -48.21 -8.43 5.09
CA ASN A 225 -49.02 -9.41 5.77
C ASN A 225 -49.72 -10.30 4.76
N ILE A 226 -49.36 -11.56 4.68
CA ILE A 226 -49.88 -12.53 3.67
C ILE A 226 -51.39 -12.78 3.88
N LYS A 227 -51.91 -12.64 5.11
CA LYS A 227 -53.33 -12.83 5.41
C LYS A 227 -54.23 -11.71 4.91
N GLU A 228 -53.68 -10.51 4.68
CA GLU A 228 -54.42 -9.31 4.31
C GLU A 228 -54.21 -8.91 2.83
N SER A 229 -53.15 -9.42 2.18
CA SER A 229 -52.77 -9.09 0.84
C SER A 229 -52.68 -10.35 -0.02
N ASP A 230 -53.01 -10.26 -1.31
CA ASP A 230 -52.77 -11.37 -2.25
C ASP A 230 -51.28 -11.44 -2.57
N ILE A 231 -50.63 -12.50 -2.07
CA ILE A 231 -49.19 -12.69 -2.26
C ILE A 231 -48.78 -12.80 -3.75
N ASN A 232 -49.71 -13.15 -4.63
CA ASN A 232 -49.46 -13.23 -6.07
C ASN A 232 -49.15 -11.87 -6.73
N GLU A 233 -49.55 -10.76 -6.10
CA GLU A 233 -49.20 -9.40 -6.55
C GLU A 233 -47.69 -9.11 -6.35
N TYR A 234 -47.03 -9.90 -5.52
CA TYR A 234 -45.61 -9.73 -5.19
C TYR A 234 -44.67 -10.73 -5.93
N ILE A 235 -45.21 -11.45 -6.93
CA ILE A 235 -44.38 -12.32 -7.79
C ILE A 235 -43.30 -11.48 -8.48
N GLY A 236 -42.06 -11.98 -8.43
CA GLY A 236 -40.88 -11.29 -8.95
C GLY A 236 -40.12 -10.45 -7.92
N ARG A 237 -40.73 -10.20 -6.73
CA ARG A 237 -40.08 -9.46 -5.63
C ARG A 237 -39.05 -10.33 -4.90
N ILE A 238 -38.09 -9.69 -4.29
CA ILE A 238 -36.97 -10.33 -3.57
C ILE A 238 -37.26 -10.38 -2.08
N VAL A 239 -37.13 -11.58 -1.52
CA VAL A 239 -37.34 -11.82 -0.07
C VAL A 239 -36.11 -11.36 0.69
N PHE A 240 -36.33 -10.53 1.72
CA PHE A 240 -35.25 -9.98 2.55
C PHE A 240 -34.83 -10.93 3.67
N ASP A 241 -35.78 -11.49 4.41
CA ASP A 241 -35.53 -12.38 5.55
C ASP A 241 -36.02 -13.80 5.26
N ASP A 242 -35.38 -14.79 5.92
CA ASP A 242 -35.86 -16.16 5.88
C ASP A 242 -37.28 -16.27 6.45
N VAL A 243 -38.16 -16.90 5.69
CA VAL A 243 -39.53 -17.18 6.15
C VAL A 243 -39.57 -18.56 6.78
N ILE A 244 -39.80 -18.61 8.07
CA ILE A 244 -39.83 -19.85 8.88
C ILE A 244 -41.27 -20.23 9.16
N ASP A 245 -41.60 -21.50 9.03
CA ASP A 245 -42.87 -22.04 9.46
C ASP A 245 -42.93 -22.09 10.99
N GLU A 246 -43.95 -21.47 11.57
CA GLU A 246 -44.11 -21.40 13.03
C GLU A 246 -44.43 -22.74 13.67
N GLU A 247 -44.96 -23.74 12.89
CA GLU A 247 -45.34 -25.05 13.41
C GLU A 247 -44.21 -26.08 13.32
N SER A 248 -43.50 -26.11 12.20
CA SER A 248 -42.43 -27.11 11.95
C SER A 248 -41.04 -26.59 12.28
N GLY A 249 -40.82 -25.27 12.25
CA GLY A 249 -39.51 -24.65 12.38
C GLY A 249 -38.66 -24.75 11.10
N ASP A 250 -39.24 -25.24 10.03
CA ASP A 250 -38.54 -25.35 8.72
C ASP A 250 -38.55 -24.02 7.97
N ILE A 251 -37.50 -23.77 7.20
CA ILE A 251 -37.42 -22.56 6.36
C ILE A 251 -38.22 -22.80 5.09
N LEU A 252 -39.30 -22.05 4.90
CA LEU A 252 -40.16 -22.12 3.72
C LEU A 252 -39.55 -21.41 2.52
N VAL A 253 -38.99 -20.22 2.73
CA VAL A 253 -38.33 -19.41 1.71
C VAL A 253 -37.05 -18.82 2.30
N TYR A 254 -35.95 -18.98 1.61
CA TYR A 254 -34.66 -18.40 2.03
C TYR A 254 -34.58 -16.92 1.62
N ALA A 255 -33.89 -16.15 2.41
CA ALA A 255 -33.50 -14.79 2.05
C ALA A 255 -32.79 -14.73 0.68
N ASN A 256 -32.96 -13.61 -0.01
CA ASN A 256 -32.44 -13.39 -1.34
C ASN A 256 -33.07 -14.26 -2.46
N GLN A 257 -34.14 -15.01 -2.17
CA GLN A 257 -34.91 -15.68 -3.22
C GLN A 257 -35.91 -14.71 -3.87
N THR A 258 -36.10 -14.89 -5.17
CA THR A 258 -37.17 -14.17 -5.91
C THR A 258 -38.45 -14.96 -5.80
N LEU A 259 -39.55 -14.34 -5.41
CA LEU A 259 -40.85 -14.99 -5.32
C LEU A 259 -41.30 -15.46 -6.71
N ASP A 260 -41.60 -16.72 -6.85
CA ASP A 260 -42.26 -17.32 -7.98
C ASP A 260 -43.62 -17.89 -7.58
N GLU A 261 -44.43 -18.32 -8.58
CA GLU A 261 -45.77 -18.85 -8.34
C GLU A 261 -45.75 -20.04 -7.35
N LYS A 262 -44.73 -20.89 -7.42
CA LYS A 262 -44.62 -22.08 -6.57
C LYS A 262 -44.32 -21.72 -5.12
N LEU A 263 -43.43 -20.72 -4.90
CA LEU A 263 -43.12 -20.24 -3.55
C LEU A 263 -44.33 -19.52 -2.93
N CYS A 264 -45.11 -18.79 -3.72
CA CYS A 264 -46.36 -18.19 -3.27
C CYS A 264 -47.40 -19.23 -2.84
N GLU A 265 -47.52 -20.35 -3.58
CA GLU A 265 -48.38 -21.48 -3.20
C GLU A 265 -47.92 -22.13 -1.88
N VAL A 266 -46.59 -22.33 -1.70
CA VAL A 266 -46.00 -22.88 -0.49
C VAL A 266 -46.28 -21.97 0.73
N LEU A 267 -46.07 -20.68 0.58
CA LEU A 267 -46.33 -19.69 1.64
C LEU A 267 -47.81 -19.63 2.04
N ASN A 268 -48.73 -19.69 1.08
CA ASN A 268 -50.16 -19.74 1.32
C ASN A 268 -50.56 -21.06 2.00
N ALA A 269 -49.99 -22.19 1.59
CA ALA A 269 -50.31 -23.51 2.16
C ALA A 269 -49.81 -23.65 3.61
N ALA A 270 -48.63 -23.11 3.90
CA ALA A 270 -48.04 -23.11 5.23
C ALA A 270 -48.65 -22.06 6.18
N GLY A 271 -49.50 -21.19 5.68
CA GLY A 271 -50.16 -20.16 6.51
C GLY A 271 -49.23 -19.09 7.08
N ALA A 272 -48.10 -18.83 6.42
CA ALA A 272 -47.14 -17.80 6.83
C ALA A 272 -47.85 -16.47 7.08
N GLN A 273 -47.47 -15.77 8.15
CA GLN A 273 -48.18 -14.55 8.56
C GLN A 273 -47.61 -13.30 7.92
N LYS A 274 -46.28 -13.21 7.85
CA LYS A 274 -45.55 -12.03 7.38
C LYS A 274 -44.41 -12.42 6.49
N ILE A 275 -44.14 -11.60 5.49
CA ILE A 275 -42.93 -11.66 4.65
C ILE A 275 -42.30 -10.28 4.57
N VAL A 276 -41.00 -10.21 4.66
CA VAL A 276 -40.23 -8.99 4.46
C VAL A 276 -39.60 -9.01 3.08
N LEU A 277 -39.93 -8.01 2.29
CA LEU A 277 -39.43 -7.86 0.91
C LEU A 277 -38.46 -6.67 0.81
N LEU A 278 -37.58 -6.69 -0.15
CA LEU A 278 -36.80 -5.50 -0.50
C LEU A 278 -37.73 -4.41 -1.05
N SER A 279 -37.39 -3.13 -0.86
CA SER A 279 -38.14 -2.04 -1.47
C SER A 279 -38.03 -2.10 -3.00
N LYS A 280 -39.03 -1.57 -3.71
CA LYS A 280 -39.01 -1.52 -5.19
C LYS A 280 -37.81 -0.74 -5.72
N ASP A 281 -37.45 0.37 -5.08
CA ASP A 281 -36.27 1.15 -5.46
C ASP A 281 -34.98 0.37 -5.30
N ALA A 282 -34.86 -0.45 -4.26
CA ALA A 282 -33.71 -1.32 -4.06
C ALA A 282 -33.61 -2.42 -5.12
N GLU A 283 -34.74 -2.99 -5.54
CA GLU A 283 -34.81 -4.01 -6.59
C GLU A 283 -34.47 -3.48 -7.98
N GLU A 284 -34.84 -2.24 -8.28
CA GLU A 284 -34.60 -1.65 -9.59
C GLU A 284 -33.20 -1.06 -9.74
N ASN A 285 -32.67 -0.45 -8.68
CA ASN A 285 -31.45 0.37 -8.75
C ASN A 285 -30.24 -0.25 -8.06
N HIS A 286 -30.40 -1.25 -7.20
CA HIS A 286 -29.34 -1.74 -6.30
C HIS A 286 -29.16 -3.26 -6.33
N ILE A 287 -29.21 -3.88 -7.49
CA ILE A 287 -29.23 -5.35 -7.67
C ILE A 287 -27.87 -6.04 -7.51
N LEU A 288 -26.76 -5.30 -7.45
CA LEU A 288 -25.41 -5.85 -7.50
C LEU A 288 -25.16 -6.93 -6.44
N ILE A 289 -25.49 -6.64 -5.18
CA ILE A 289 -25.27 -7.60 -4.06
C ILE A 289 -26.23 -8.78 -4.15
N HIS A 290 -27.49 -8.54 -4.52
CA HIS A 290 -28.49 -9.59 -4.72
C HIS A 290 -28.01 -10.63 -5.75
N ASN A 291 -27.57 -10.18 -6.93
CA ASN A 291 -27.05 -11.06 -7.97
C ASN A 291 -25.76 -11.77 -7.57
N THR A 292 -24.90 -11.07 -6.81
CA THR A 292 -23.66 -11.67 -6.30
C THR A 292 -23.97 -12.80 -5.30
N LEU A 293 -24.96 -12.61 -4.43
CA LEU A 293 -25.44 -13.65 -3.50
C LEU A 293 -26.07 -14.86 -4.21
N LYS A 294 -26.77 -14.63 -5.34
CA LYS A 294 -27.28 -15.76 -6.17
C LYS A 294 -26.17 -16.62 -6.74
N ALA A 295 -25.03 -16.03 -7.08
CA ALA A 295 -23.86 -16.73 -7.61
C ALA A 295 -23.00 -17.36 -6.49
N ASP A 296 -23.21 -16.98 -5.24
CA ASP A 296 -22.46 -17.48 -4.09
C ASP A 296 -22.92 -18.90 -3.71
N LYS A 297 -21.98 -19.81 -3.70
CA LYS A 297 -22.21 -21.21 -3.30
C LYS A 297 -21.96 -21.45 -1.81
N CYS A 298 -21.32 -20.49 -1.13
CA CYS A 298 -21.01 -20.57 0.28
C CYS A 298 -22.25 -20.18 1.08
N LYS A 299 -22.65 -21.04 2.03
CA LYS A 299 -23.79 -20.79 2.91
C LYS A 299 -23.38 -20.39 4.32
N SER A 300 -22.14 -20.71 4.69
CA SER A 300 -21.60 -20.47 6.02
C SER A 300 -20.24 -19.76 5.96
N ARG A 301 -19.79 -19.25 7.11
CA ARG A 301 -18.44 -18.70 7.26
C ARG A 301 -17.36 -19.76 7.02
N GLU A 302 -17.62 -21.02 7.42
CA GLU A 302 -16.72 -22.14 7.19
C GLU A 302 -16.49 -22.40 5.70
N ASP A 303 -17.56 -22.43 4.90
CA ASP A 303 -17.48 -22.60 3.45
C ASP A 303 -16.65 -21.48 2.81
N ALA A 304 -16.87 -20.23 3.26
CA ALA A 304 -16.17 -19.06 2.75
C ALA A 304 -14.65 -19.10 3.07
N LEU A 305 -14.28 -19.42 4.30
CA LEU A 305 -12.88 -19.59 4.71
C LEU A 305 -12.18 -20.72 3.94
N ASN A 306 -12.87 -21.84 3.75
CA ASN A 306 -12.37 -22.95 2.96
C ASN A 306 -12.22 -22.61 1.47
N ALA A 307 -13.11 -21.79 0.91
CA ALA A 307 -13.01 -21.31 -0.47
C ALA A 307 -11.76 -20.44 -0.68
N ILE A 308 -11.45 -19.54 0.25
CA ILE A 308 -10.22 -18.74 0.20
C ILE A 308 -8.99 -19.63 0.39
N TYR A 309 -9.00 -20.52 1.38
CA TYR A 309 -7.89 -21.44 1.67
C TYR A 309 -7.54 -22.28 0.44
N SER A 310 -8.51 -22.98 -0.15
CA SER A 310 -8.29 -23.82 -1.34
C SER A 310 -7.84 -23.04 -2.56
N THR A 311 -8.38 -21.82 -2.76
CA THR A 311 -7.96 -20.94 -3.85
C THR A 311 -6.50 -20.51 -3.66
N MET A 312 -6.08 -20.18 -2.44
CA MET A 312 -4.72 -19.74 -2.17
C MET A 312 -3.70 -20.89 -2.25
N HIS A 313 -4.04 -22.09 -1.85
CA HIS A 313 -3.17 -23.27 -1.95
C HIS A 313 -3.25 -23.97 -3.31
N GLN A 314 -4.12 -23.51 -4.23
CA GLN A 314 -4.34 -24.15 -5.53
C GLN A 314 -4.68 -25.65 -5.41
N SER A 315 -5.29 -26.05 -4.31
CA SER A 315 -5.73 -27.40 -4.04
C SER A 315 -7.25 -27.49 -4.07
N GLN A 316 -7.78 -28.67 -4.39
CA GLN A 316 -9.22 -28.91 -4.30
C GLN A 316 -9.61 -29.37 -2.88
N GLU A 317 -8.64 -29.60 -2.02
CA GLU A 317 -8.86 -30.05 -0.65
C GLU A 317 -9.19 -28.84 0.25
N ALA A 318 -10.20 -29.01 1.08
CA ALA A 318 -10.53 -28.06 2.13
C ALA A 318 -9.42 -28.03 3.20
N ALA A 319 -9.43 -27.00 4.04
CA ALA A 319 -8.55 -26.97 5.21
C ALA A 319 -8.85 -28.17 6.12
N PRO A 320 -7.85 -28.69 6.86
CA PRO A 320 -8.03 -29.81 7.77
C PRO A 320 -9.10 -29.58 8.83
N ASN A 321 -9.27 -28.33 9.25
CA ASN A 321 -10.33 -27.88 10.16
C ASN A 321 -10.59 -26.36 10.00
N MET A 322 -11.71 -25.90 10.51
CA MET A 322 -12.12 -24.48 10.46
C MET A 322 -11.07 -23.56 11.12
N ALA A 323 -10.50 -23.98 12.27
CA ALA A 323 -9.50 -23.19 12.97
C ALA A 323 -8.25 -22.93 12.11
N THR A 324 -7.83 -23.91 11.31
CA THR A 324 -6.70 -23.75 10.38
C THR A 324 -7.02 -22.76 9.25
N ALA A 325 -8.23 -22.84 8.68
CA ALA A 325 -8.66 -21.90 7.63
C ALA A 325 -8.76 -20.47 8.17
N GLU A 326 -9.31 -20.31 9.37
CA GLU A 326 -9.42 -19.01 10.04
C GLU A 326 -8.05 -18.42 10.41
N ALA A 327 -7.17 -19.23 11.00
CA ALA A 327 -5.81 -18.82 11.33
C ALA A 327 -5.03 -18.42 10.07
N TYR A 328 -5.23 -19.13 8.97
CA TYR A 328 -4.63 -18.80 7.68
C TYR A 328 -5.14 -17.45 7.15
N PHE A 329 -6.46 -17.23 7.15
CA PHE A 329 -7.06 -15.97 6.70
C PHE A 329 -6.58 -14.78 7.53
N LYS A 330 -6.58 -14.92 8.87
CA LYS A 330 -6.09 -13.90 9.80
C LYS A 330 -4.61 -13.57 9.55
N SER A 331 -3.79 -14.60 9.43
CA SER A 331 -2.36 -14.46 9.13
C SER A 331 -2.12 -13.82 7.75
N LEU A 332 -2.99 -14.09 6.76
CA LEU A 332 -2.84 -13.57 5.40
C LEU A 332 -3.13 -12.08 5.29
N PHE A 333 -4.08 -11.54 6.09
CA PHE A 333 -4.55 -10.17 5.92
C PHE A 333 -4.55 -9.31 7.20
N LEU A 334 -4.81 -9.91 8.38
CA LEU A 334 -5.24 -9.15 9.55
C LEU A 334 -4.17 -9.02 10.64
N GLU A 335 -3.39 -10.07 10.90
CA GLU A 335 -2.58 -10.17 12.11
C GLU A 335 -1.07 -10.12 11.86
N ASP A 336 -0.60 -10.55 10.70
CA ASP A 336 0.84 -10.72 10.44
C ASP A 336 1.40 -9.60 9.53
N PRO A 337 2.05 -8.56 10.10
CA PRO A 337 2.66 -7.50 9.31
C PRO A 337 3.80 -7.98 8.40
N GLN A 338 4.37 -9.16 8.68
CA GLN A 338 5.39 -9.74 7.81
C GLN A 338 4.81 -10.32 6.51
N LYS A 339 3.54 -10.76 6.54
CA LYS A 339 2.83 -11.30 5.38
C LYS A 339 2.03 -10.25 4.64
N TYR A 340 1.40 -9.32 5.36
CA TYR A 340 0.61 -8.24 4.76
C TYR A 340 0.93 -6.90 5.41
N ASP A 341 1.42 -5.96 4.63
CA ASP A 341 1.78 -4.62 5.07
C ASP A 341 1.34 -3.59 4.01
N LEU A 342 0.42 -2.72 4.38
CA LEU A 342 0.00 -1.58 3.55
C LEU A 342 1.07 -0.49 3.52
N GLY A 343 1.90 -0.41 4.56
CA GLY A 343 2.75 0.73 4.83
C GLY A 343 1.98 1.97 5.27
N GLU A 344 2.67 2.96 5.79
CA GLU A 344 2.07 4.23 6.24
C GLU A 344 1.31 4.94 5.11
N VAL A 345 1.91 4.95 3.92
CA VAL A 345 1.31 5.58 2.73
C VAL A 345 0.04 4.88 2.31
N GLY A 346 0.05 3.53 2.27
CA GLY A 346 -1.12 2.75 1.89
C GLY A 346 -2.26 2.91 2.89
N ARG A 347 -1.96 2.94 4.18
CA ARG A 347 -2.95 3.17 5.24
C ARG A 347 -3.52 4.60 5.17
N TYR A 348 -2.66 5.60 5.00
CA TYR A 348 -3.11 6.99 4.84
C TYR A 348 -4.08 7.13 3.66
N ARG A 349 -3.71 6.63 2.49
CA ARG A 349 -4.53 6.74 1.28
C ARG A 349 -5.84 5.95 1.37
N LEU A 350 -5.79 4.74 1.91
CA LEU A 350 -7.00 3.95 2.12
C LEU A 350 -7.96 4.67 3.06
N ASN A 351 -7.45 5.17 4.19
CA ASN A 351 -8.27 5.91 5.14
C ASN A 351 -8.85 7.21 4.57
N ALA A 352 -8.09 7.93 3.74
CA ALA A 352 -8.57 9.16 3.10
C ALA A 352 -9.65 8.90 2.04
N LYS A 353 -9.55 7.78 1.30
CA LYS A 353 -10.45 7.48 0.18
C LYS A 353 -11.77 6.85 0.60
N VAL A 354 -11.74 5.78 1.40
CA VAL A 354 -12.93 4.96 1.65
C VAL A 354 -13.70 5.33 2.93
N TYR A 355 -13.05 5.96 3.91
CA TYR A 355 -13.72 6.35 5.15
C TYR A 355 -14.35 7.74 5.03
N THR A 356 -15.44 7.81 4.26
CA THR A 356 -16.28 9.02 4.19
C THR A 356 -17.04 9.21 5.51
N LYS A 357 -17.50 10.43 5.79
CA LYS A 357 -18.28 10.70 7.02
C LYS A 357 -19.52 9.80 7.14
N ALA A 358 -20.21 9.58 6.01
CA ALA A 358 -21.39 8.71 5.99
C ALA A 358 -21.03 7.26 6.35
N PHE A 359 -19.87 6.77 5.87
CA PHE A 359 -19.40 5.43 6.20
C PHE A 359 -18.91 5.32 7.66
N GLU A 360 -18.26 6.36 8.19
CA GLU A 360 -17.85 6.39 9.60
C GLU A 360 -19.04 6.33 10.56
N ASP A 361 -20.16 6.98 10.23
CA ASP A 361 -21.38 6.90 11.03
C ASP A 361 -22.00 5.49 10.96
N ARG A 362 -21.95 4.85 9.80
CA ARG A 362 -22.38 3.45 9.64
C ARG A 362 -21.51 2.46 10.40
N LEU A 363 -20.21 2.68 10.50
CA LEU A 363 -19.31 1.84 11.30
C LEU A 363 -19.69 1.84 12.78
N LYS A 364 -20.17 2.98 13.31
CA LYS A 364 -20.65 3.07 14.71
C LYS A 364 -21.87 2.21 14.92
N GLU A 365 -22.81 2.17 13.96
CA GLU A 365 -23.98 1.30 14.00
C GLU A 365 -23.59 -0.18 14.05
N LEU A 366 -22.52 -0.55 13.34
CA LEU A 366 -22.00 -1.91 13.24
C LEU A 366 -20.99 -2.28 14.35
N ASN A 367 -20.73 -1.40 15.32
CA ASN A 367 -19.70 -1.56 16.35
C ASN A 367 -18.29 -1.84 15.80
N LEU A 368 -17.99 -1.36 14.58
CA LEU A 368 -16.68 -1.41 13.99
C LEU A 368 -15.95 -0.08 14.16
N GLN A 369 -14.63 -0.13 14.24
CA GLN A 369 -13.81 1.07 14.38
C GLN A 369 -12.96 1.30 13.12
N LYS A 370 -12.81 2.57 12.75
CA LYS A 370 -11.83 2.98 11.73
C LYS A 370 -10.43 2.66 12.23
N PRO A 371 -9.61 1.95 11.45
CA PRO A 371 -8.23 1.68 11.83
C PRO A 371 -7.40 2.96 11.97
N SER A 372 -6.50 2.97 12.96
CA SER A 372 -5.54 4.05 13.14
C SER A 372 -4.51 4.07 12.00
N LEU A 373 -3.80 5.19 11.85
CA LEU A 373 -2.71 5.31 10.86
C LEU A 373 -1.53 4.36 11.15
N ASP A 374 -1.41 3.88 12.38
CA ASP A 374 -0.36 2.93 12.80
C ASP A 374 -0.70 1.47 12.44
N THR A 375 -1.94 1.19 12.05
CA THR A 375 -2.37 -0.17 11.67
C THR A 375 -1.92 -0.50 10.26
N MET A 376 -0.88 -1.32 10.12
CA MET A 376 -0.29 -1.65 8.81
C MET A 376 -0.96 -2.82 8.09
N THR A 377 -1.70 -3.66 8.80
CA THR A 377 -2.47 -4.78 8.25
C THR A 377 -3.89 -4.35 7.87
N MET A 378 -4.59 -5.15 7.07
CA MET A 378 -6.02 -4.92 6.79
C MET A 378 -6.86 -5.15 8.04
N SER A 379 -8.04 -4.56 8.07
CA SER A 379 -9.06 -4.79 9.08
C SER A 379 -10.38 -5.25 8.43
N HIS A 380 -11.31 -5.77 9.24
CA HIS A 380 -12.66 -6.11 8.77
C HIS A 380 -13.39 -4.87 8.21
N ALA A 381 -13.20 -3.72 8.86
CA ALA A 381 -13.78 -2.46 8.42
C ALA A 381 -13.26 -2.01 7.05
N ASP A 382 -11.99 -2.28 6.72
CA ASP A 382 -11.41 -1.91 5.43
C ASP A 382 -12.07 -2.66 4.27
N PHE A 383 -12.25 -3.97 4.40
CA PHE A 383 -12.90 -4.77 3.35
C PHE A 383 -14.35 -4.34 3.15
N LEU A 384 -15.08 -4.10 4.25
CA LEU A 384 -16.44 -3.60 4.17
C LEU A 384 -16.50 -2.22 3.50
N ALA A 385 -15.59 -1.30 3.86
CA ALA A 385 -15.53 0.04 3.28
C ALA A 385 -15.29 0.01 1.76
N ILE A 386 -14.39 -0.87 1.32
CA ILE A 386 -14.08 -1.00 -0.11
C ILE A 386 -15.24 -1.59 -0.90
N ILE A 387 -15.93 -2.60 -0.35
CA ILE A 387 -17.11 -3.19 -0.98
C ILE A 387 -18.25 -2.17 -1.03
N ASP A 388 -18.48 -1.44 0.05
CA ASP A 388 -19.48 -0.37 0.11
C ASP A 388 -19.18 0.73 -0.92
N TYR A 389 -17.92 1.13 -1.05
CA TYR A 389 -17.47 2.09 -2.07
C TYR A 389 -17.73 1.58 -3.49
N MET A 390 -17.48 0.30 -3.76
CA MET A 390 -17.76 -0.34 -5.07
C MET A 390 -19.26 -0.36 -5.38
N VAL A 391 -20.10 -0.67 -4.39
CA VAL A 391 -21.56 -0.63 -4.53
C VAL A 391 -22.02 0.80 -4.81
N GLY A 392 -21.48 1.79 -4.09
CA GLY A 392 -21.76 3.20 -4.31
C GLY A 392 -21.40 3.69 -5.70
N LEU A 393 -20.23 3.28 -6.22
CA LEU A 393 -19.81 3.58 -7.61
C LEU A 393 -20.74 2.95 -8.64
N TYR A 394 -21.09 1.66 -8.46
CA TYR A 394 -21.98 0.95 -9.36
C TYR A 394 -23.36 1.60 -9.42
N ASN A 395 -23.89 2.03 -8.29
CA ASN A 395 -25.19 2.70 -8.18
C ASN A 395 -25.17 4.18 -8.63
N GLY A 396 -24.00 4.73 -8.99
CA GLY A 396 -23.86 6.14 -9.35
C GLY A 396 -24.16 7.11 -8.21
N SER A 397 -23.99 6.69 -6.97
CA SER A 397 -24.29 7.49 -5.77
C SER A 397 -23.32 8.67 -5.66
N SER A 398 -23.79 9.81 -5.15
CA SER A 398 -22.96 11.00 -4.94
C SER A 398 -21.93 10.76 -3.83
N GLY A 399 -20.71 11.28 -4.01
CA GLY A 399 -19.62 11.17 -3.03
C GLY A 399 -18.62 10.06 -3.32
N PHE A 400 -18.82 9.26 -4.36
CA PHE A 400 -17.88 8.26 -4.84
C PHE A 400 -17.23 8.74 -6.15
N SER A 401 -15.92 8.55 -6.28
CA SER A 401 -15.15 9.01 -7.44
C SER A 401 -14.14 7.97 -7.88
N LEU A 402 -13.93 7.88 -9.17
CA LEU A 402 -12.87 7.08 -9.77
C LEU A 402 -11.50 7.73 -9.55
N ASP A 403 -10.47 6.93 -9.62
CA ASP A 403 -9.09 7.40 -9.51
C ASP A 403 -8.44 7.43 -10.89
N ASP A 404 -7.72 8.51 -11.17
CA ASP A 404 -6.82 8.58 -12.31
C ASP A 404 -5.48 7.93 -11.94
N ILE A 405 -5.12 6.87 -12.68
CA ILE A 405 -3.92 6.07 -12.42
C ILE A 405 -2.64 6.90 -12.62
N ASP A 406 -2.66 7.85 -13.55
CA ASP A 406 -1.49 8.64 -13.94
C ASP A 406 -1.35 9.94 -13.14
N HIS A 407 -2.33 10.26 -12.32
CA HIS A 407 -2.28 11.37 -11.38
C HIS A 407 -1.12 11.19 -10.38
N LEU A 408 -0.28 12.23 -10.17
CA LEU A 408 0.86 12.16 -9.25
C LEU A 408 0.47 12.06 -7.76
N GLY A 409 -0.78 12.18 -7.41
CA GLY A 409 -1.34 11.77 -6.12
C GLY A 409 -1.47 10.26 -5.97
N ASN A 410 -1.52 9.52 -7.09
CA ASN A 410 -1.63 8.06 -7.15
C ASN A 410 -0.30 7.37 -7.48
N ARG A 411 0.70 8.14 -7.87
CA ARG A 411 2.07 7.67 -8.14
C ARG A 411 3.03 8.33 -7.16
N ARG A 412 3.92 7.53 -6.58
CA ARG A 412 4.92 8.00 -5.63
C ARG A 412 6.33 7.61 -6.05
N ILE A 413 7.30 8.27 -5.45
CA ILE A 413 8.72 8.02 -5.69
C ILE A 413 9.26 7.10 -4.59
N ARG A 414 9.97 6.06 -5.01
CA ARG A 414 10.89 5.30 -4.15
C ARG A 414 12.31 5.75 -4.42
N SER A 415 12.89 6.45 -3.48
CA SER A 415 14.28 6.90 -3.55
C SER A 415 15.24 5.81 -3.07
N VAL A 416 16.53 6.06 -3.17
CA VAL A 416 17.60 5.10 -2.88
C VAL A 416 17.50 4.46 -1.49
N GLY A 417 17.11 5.22 -0.46
CA GLY A 417 16.99 4.71 0.90
C GLY A 417 15.93 3.62 1.02
N GLU A 418 14.74 3.84 0.46
CA GLU A 418 13.65 2.85 0.47
C GLU A 418 14.01 1.61 -0.38
N LEU A 419 14.65 1.82 -1.53
CA LEU A 419 15.10 0.71 -2.38
C LEU A 419 16.11 -0.19 -1.65
N LEU A 420 17.05 0.41 -0.92
CA LEU A 420 18.02 -0.34 -0.10
C LEU A 420 17.37 -1.03 1.10
N ALA A 421 16.43 -0.37 1.79
CA ALA A 421 15.67 -0.96 2.88
C ALA A 421 14.95 -2.25 2.43
N ASN A 422 14.33 -2.21 1.25
CA ASN A 422 13.70 -3.38 0.67
C ASN A 422 14.68 -4.53 0.38
N GLN A 423 15.88 -4.22 -0.18
CA GLN A 423 16.90 -5.24 -0.43
C GLN A 423 17.43 -5.87 0.87
N LEU A 424 17.70 -5.04 1.89
CA LEU A 424 18.12 -5.53 3.18
C LEU A 424 17.03 -6.37 3.87
N SER A 425 15.77 -5.96 3.77
CA SER A 425 14.64 -6.75 4.27
C SER A 425 14.57 -8.14 3.62
N ILE A 426 14.80 -8.24 2.30
CA ILE A 426 14.86 -9.52 1.59
C ILE A 426 16.04 -10.38 2.10
N GLY A 427 17.22 -9.78 2.23
CA GLY A 427 18.41 -10.45 2.74
C GLY A 427 18.22 -10.98 4.17
N LEU A 428 17.69 -10.14 5.06
CA LEU A 428 17.40 -10.49 6.46
C LEU A 428 16.29 -11.54 6.57
N THR A 429 15.27 -11.51 5.73
CA THR A 429 14.21 -12.55 5.72
C THR A 429 14.77 -13.93 5.35
N ARG A 430 15.68 -13.99 4.37
CA ARG A 430 16.36 -15.26 4.04
C ARG A 430 17.19 -15.76 5.20
N MET A 431 17.92 -14.86 5.86
CA MET A 431 18.75 -15.18 7.00
C MET A 431 17.92 -15.59 8.22
N GLN A 432 16.79 -14.91 8.49
CA GLN A 432 15.85 -15.25 9.56
C GLN A 432 15.42 -16.71 9.49
N ARG A 433 15.07 -17.22 8.28
CA ARG A 433 14.67 -18.62 8.10
C ARG A 433 15.77 -19.59 8.54
N VAL A 434 17.02 -19.31 8.15
CA VAL A 434 18.18 -20.14 8.52
C VAL A 434 18.46 -20.05 10.02
N ILE A 435 18.38 -18.85 10.61
CA ILE A 435 18.59 -18.67 12.05
C ILE A 435 17.53 -19.42 12.86
N VAL A 436 16.24 -19.29 12.51
CA VAL A 436 15.14 -19.99 13.19
C VAL A 436 15.31 -21.51 13.07
N GLU A 437 15.73 -22.01 11.91
CA GLU A 437 16.05 -23.43 11.71
C GLU A 437 17.19 -23.89 12.61
N HIS A 438 18.30 -23.14 12.66
CA HIS A 438 19.44 -23.45 13.55
C HIS A 438 19.05 -23.40 15.02
N LEU A 439 18.28 -22.40 15.45
CA LEU A 439 17.80 -22.31 16.84
C LEU A 439 16.87 -23.48 17.20
N SER A 440 16.09 -23.99 16.23
CA SER A 440 15.17 -25.11 16.45
C SER A 440 15.86 -26.47 16.48
N LEU A 441 17.01 -26.62 15.80
CA LEU A 441 17.83 -27.84 15.73
C LEU A 441 18.85 -27.94 16.87
N LYS A 442 18.98 -26.93 17.72
CA LYS A 442 19.97 -26.84 18.77
C LYS A 442 19.81 -27.98 19.79
N ASN A 443 20.90 -28.68 20.06
CA ASN A 443 20.99 -29.60 21.19
C ASN A 443 21.27 -28.80 22.48
N GLU A 444 20.76 -29.24 23.63
CA GLU A 444 20.83 -28.54 24.91
C GLU A 444 22.27 -28.25 25.41
N ASP A 445 23.26 -28.97 24.89
CA ASP A 445 24.67 -28.88 25.30
C ASP A 445 25.53 -27.96 24.41
N GLU A 446 25.00 -27.36 23.35
CA GLU A 446 25.77 -26.49 22.47
C GLU A 446 25.62 -25.01 22.82
N ASN A 447 26.73 -24.40 23.31
CA ASN A 447 26.83 -22.95 23.52
C ASN A 447 26.97 -22.22 22.19
N GLN A 448 25.86 -21.96 21.50
CA GLN A 448 25.86 -21.16 20.28
C GLN A 448 25.92 -19.67 20.63
N THR A 449 26.78 -18.94 19.92
CA THR A 449 26.88 -17.49 20.05
C THR A 449 26.07 -16.80 18.92
N PRO A 450 25.52 -15.58 19.15
CA PRO A 450 24.87 -14.81 18.09
C PRO A 450 25.71 -14.67 16.83
N ARG A 451 27.03 -14.65 16.96
CA ARG A 451 27.98 -14.49 15.84
C ARG A 451 28.02 -15.70 14.93
N GLU A 452 27.86 -16.90 15.45
CA GLU A 452 27.87 -18.15 14.67
C GLU A 452 26.57 -18.37 13.91
N LEU A 453 25.47 -17.83 14.40
CA LEU A 453 24.17 -17.90 13.77
C LEU A 453 24.09 -17.06 12.50
N PHE A 454 24.94 -16.03 12.36
CA PHE A 454 24.86 -15.04 11.29
C PHE A 454 25.77 -15.37 10.10
N ASN A 455 25.17 -15.62 8.93
CA ASN A 455 25.89 -15.73 7.67
C ASN A 455 25.83 -14.41 6.90
N THR A 456 26.86 -13.59 7.06
CA THR A 456 26.98 -12.27 6.42
C THR A 456 26.86 -12.30 4.89
N ARG A 457 27.25 -13.42 4.24
CA ARG A 457 27.21 -13.55 2.77
C ARG A 457 25.78 -13.45 2.23
N MET A 458 24.79 -13.93 2.97
CA MET A 458 23.40 -13.93 2.51
C MET A 458 22.87 -12.52 2.30
N VAL A 459 23.15 -11.60 3.21
CA VAL A 459 22.74 -10.20 3.12
C VAL A 459 23.64 -9.44 2.13
N SER A 460 24.97 -9.62 2.23
CA SER A 460 25.93 -8.95 1.33
C SER A 460 25.69 -9.26 -0.13
N THR A 461 25.35 -10.51 -0.47
CA THR A 461 25.05 -10.90 -1.86
C THR A 461 23.85 -10.15 -2.43
N VAL A 462 22.80 -9.93 -1.63
CA VAL A 462 21.60 -9.19 -2.09
C VAL A 462 21.95 -7.73 -2.33
N VAL A 463 22.70 -7.10 -1.44
CA VAL A 463 23.14 -5.70 -1.58
C VAL A 463 24.07 -5.54 -2.79
N GLN A 464 25.04 -6.42 -2.96
CA GLN A 464 25.97 -6.41 -4.10
C GLN A 464 25.22 -6.63 -5.43
N SER A 465 24.25 -7.55 -5.47
CA SER A 465 23.44 -7.79 -6.65
C SER A 465 22.60 -6.56 -7.03
N PHE A 466 22.06 -5.84 -6.03
CA PHE A 466 21.31 -4.60 -6.29
C PHE A 466 22.20 -3.54 -6.95
N PHE A 467 23.34 -3.22 -6.36
CA PHE A 467 24.24 -2.20 -6.93
C PHE A 467 24.88 -2.64 -8.26
N GLY A 468 25.15 -3.92 -8.43
CA GLY A 468 25.80 -4.45 -9.64
C GLY A 468 24.87 -4.68 -10.82
N SER A 469 23.66 -5.18 -10.57
CA SER A 469 22.79 -5.76 -11.61
C SER A 469 21.40 -5.14 -11.70
N SER A 470 20.98 -4.30 -10.72
CA SER A 470 19.66 -3.67 -10.77
C SER A 470 19.56 -2.67 -11.93
N GLN A 471 18.39 -2.65 -12.59
CA GLN A 471 18.06 -1.67 -13.62
C GLN A 471 18.06 -0.22 -13.10
N LEU A 472 17.86 -0.03 -11.80
CA LEU A 472 17.86 1.29 -11.15
C LEU A 472 19.26 1.75 -10.73
N SER A 473 20.23 0.84 -10.58
CA SER A 473 21.63 1.18 -10.34
C SER A 473 22.33 1.31 -11.69
N GLN A 474 22.63 2.53 -12.10
CA GLN A 474 23.17 2.84 -13.42
C GLN A 474 24.58 3.42 -13.31
N PHE A 475 25.41 3.21 -14.34
CA PHE A 475 26.65 3.97 -14.48
C PHE A 475 26.32 5.46 -14.55
N MET A 476 27.03 6.27 -13.78
CA MET A 476 26.83 7.70 -13.80
C MET A 476 27.26 8.29 -15.15
N ASP A 477 26.40 9.11 -15.73
CA ASP A 477 26.75 9.90 -16.89
C ASP A 477 27.68 11.04 -16.44
N GLN A 478 28.93 11.03 -16.88
CA GLN A 478 29.99 11.95 -16.47
C GLN A 478 30.56 12.78 -17.63
N MET A 479 29.80 13.00 -18.69
CA MET A 479 30.28 13.83 -19.80
C MET A 479 30.57 15.28 -19.36
N ASN A 480 29.75 15.81 -18.50
CA ASN A 480 29.92 17.14 -17.87
C ASN A 480 29.18 17.20 -16.53
N PRO A 481 29.44 18.21 -15.67
CA PRO A 481 28.77 18.32 -14.38
C PRO A 481 27.23 18.42 -14.47
N LEU A 482 26.68 18.99 -15.54
CA LEU A 482 25.25 19.07 -15.75
C LEU A 482 24.63 17.70 -16.02
N SER A 483 25.29 16.83 -16.80
CA SER A 483 24.81 15.47 -17.04
C SER A 483 24.84 14.62 -15.78
N GLU A 484 25.84 14.79 -14.91
CA GLU A 484 25.85 14.15 -13.58
C GLU A 484 24.67 14.59 -12.74
N LEU A 485 24.38 15.89 -12.70
CA LEU A 485 23.27 16.46 -11.93
C LEU A 485 21.91 15.96 -12.43
N THR A 486 21.68 15.98 -13.73
CA THR A 486 20.42 15.50 -14.33
C THR A 486 20.22 14.02 -14.10
N HIS A 487 21.28 13.21 -14.16
CA HIS A 487 21.21 11.78 -13.87
C HIS A 487 20.78 11.50 -12.42
N LYS A 488 21.26 12.28 -11.45
CA LYS A 488 20.88 12.16 -10.03
C LYS A 488 19.44 12.58 -9.74
N ARG A 489 18.85 13.43 -10.60
CA ARG A 489 17.47 13.92 -10.49
C ARG A 489 16.48 13.18 -11.40
N ARG A 490 16.95 12.15 -12.09
CA ARG A 490 16.13 11.31 -12.99
C ARG A 490 15.18 10.42 -12.21
N LEU A 491 14.00 10.21 -12.78
CA LEU A 491 12.98 9.30 -12.29
C LEU A 491 12.73 8.23 -13.35
N SER A 492 12.63 6.99 -12.94
CA SER A 492 12.34 5.87 -13.84
C SER A 492 11.03 5.20 -13.42
N ALA A 493 10.09 5.03 -14.34
CA ALA A 493 8.89 4.21 -14.12
C ALA A 493 9.18 2.70 -14.28
N LEU A 494 10.38 2.34 -14.76
CA LEU A 494 10.83 0.97 -15.00
C LEU A 494 11.42 0.33 -13.73
N GLY A 495 11.65 -0.97 -13.77
CA GLY A 495 12.35 -1.70 -12.73
C GLY A 495 11.44 -2.59 -11.90
N PRO A 496 11.98 -3.24 -10.85
CA PRO A 496 11.22 -4.16 -10.00
C PRO A 496 10.03 -3.47 -9.32
N GLY A 497 8.83 -4.03 -9.49
CA GLY A 497 7.58 -3.44 -8.99
C GLY A 497 7.09 -2.21 -9.74
N GLY A 498 7.73 -1.85 -10.86
CA GLY A 498 7.31 -0.80 -11.78
C GLY A 498 6.75 -1.35 -13.09
N LEU A 499 6.76 -0.51 -14.12
CA LEU A 499 6.27 -0.85 -15.45
C LEU A 499 7.33 -1.61 -16.27
N THR A 500 6.86 -2.36 -17.27
CA THR A 500 7.70 -2.90 -18.34
C THR A 500 7.43 -2.13 -19.62
N ARG A 501 8.43 -1.97 -20.49
CA ARG A 501 8.32 -1.20 -21.74
C ARG A 501 7.15 -1.67 -22.61
N ASP A 502 6.97 -2.97 -22.73
CA ASP A 502 5.96 -3.59 -23.59
C ASP A 502 4.53 -3.46 -23.05
N ARG A 503 4.38 -3.28 -21.72
CA ARG A 503 3.08 -3.12 -21.05
C ARG A 503 2.71 -1.67 -20.76
N ALA A 504 3.61 -0.74 -21.04
CA ALA A 504 3.36 0.68 -20.87
C ALA A 504 2.61 1.23 -22.09
N GLY A 505 1.32 1.56 -21.92
CA GLY A 505 0.48 2.21 -22.93
C GLY A 505 0.91 3.66 -23.19
N PHE A 506 0.15 4.35 -24.05
CA PHE A 506 0.40 5.77 -24.34
C PHE A 506 0.08 6.65 -23.13
N GLU A 507 -0.96 6.32 -22.36
CA GLU A 507 -1.45 7.10 -21.22
C GLU A 507 -0.37 7.37 -20.19
N VAL A 508 0.39 6.33 -19.80
CA VAL A 508 1.48 6.45 -18.81
C VAL A 508 2.71 7.20 -19.33
N ARG A 509 2.82 7.41 -20.65
CA ARG A 509 3.91 8.10 -21.33
C ARG A 509 3.61 9.56 -21.60
N ASP A 510 2.33 9.92 -21.58
CA ASP A 510 1.85 11.28 -21.83
C ASP A 510 2.16 12.21 -20.65
N VAL A 511 2.11 13.50 -20.93
CA VAL A 511 2.25 14.54 -19.90
C VAL A 511 0.89 14.76 -19.25
N HIS A 512 0.81 14.45 -17.96
CA HIS A 512 -0.39 14.67 -17.16
C HIS A 512 -0.43 16.09 -16.58
N TYR A 513 -1.61 16.65 -16.32
CA TYR A 513 -1.74 18.00 -15.72
C TYR A 513 -1.03 18.14 -14.38
N THR A 514 -0.96 17.08 -13.58
CA THR A 514 -0.25 17.07 -12.28
C THR A 514 1.26 17.11 -12.40
N HIS A 515 1.82 16.97 -13.60
CA HIS A 515 3.27 17.12 -13.84
C HIS A 515 3.74 18.57 -13.69
N TYR A 516 2.82 19.53 -13.75
CA TYR A 516 3.16 20.93 -13.61
C TYR A 516 3.89 21.23 -12.29
N GLY A 517 5.07 21.83 -12.40
CA GLY A 517 5.93 22.14 -11.26
C GLY A 517 6.63 20.93 -10.62
N ARG A 518 6.37 19.71 -11.09
CA ARG A 518 6.91 18.46 -10.51
C ARG A 518 7.83 17.72 -11.46
N LEU A 519 7.37 17.43 -12.67
CA LEU A 519 8.12 16.71 -13.70
C LEU A 519 8.34 17.61 -14.92
N CYS A 520 9.53 17.54 -15.51
CA CYS A 520 9.81 18.25 -16.75
C CYS A 520 9.03 17.63 -17.90
N PRO A 521 8.23 18.40 -18.66
CA PRO A 521 7.45 17.84 -19.76
C PRO A 521 8.26 17.58 -21.02
N ILE A 522 9.52 18.05 -21.09
CA ILE A 522 10.36 18.03 -22.29
C ILE A 522 11.50 17.02 -22.14
N GLU A 523 12.14 16.95 -20.96
CA GLU A 523 13.30 16.11 -20.74
C GLU A 523 12.90 14.64 -20.55
N THR A 524 12.88 13.89 -21.64
CA THR A 524 12.61 12.46 -21.70
C THR A 524 13.41 11.84 -22.85
N PRO A 525 13.83 10.56 -22.74
CA PRO A 525 14.52 9.90 -23.85
C PRO A 525 13.63 9.73 -25.08
N GLU A 526 14.24 9.62 -26.26
CA GLU A 526 13.57 9.19 -27.49
C GLU A 526 13.50 7.64 -27.55
N GLY A 527 12.52 7.11 -28.28
CA GLY A 527 12.37 5.67 -28.52
C GLY A 527 11.59 4.93 -27.44
N PRO A 528 11.92 3.65 -27.14
CA PRO A 528 11.09 2.77 -26.28
C PRO A 528 10.87 3.28 -24.84
N ASN A 529 11.75 4.15 -24.35
CA ASN A 529 11.71 4.69 -23.00
C ASN A 529 11.02 6.06 -22.89
N ILE A 530 10.45 6.59 -23.98
CA ILE A 530 9.77 7.89 -23.96
C ILE A 530 8.66 7.90 -22.89
N GLY A 531 8.59 8.97 -22.11
CA GLY A 531 7.61 9.15 -21.04
C GLY A 531 7.81 8.25 -19.80
N LEU A 532 8.64 7.20 -19.88
CA LEU A 532 8.90 6.30 -18.74
C LEU A 532 10.11 6.75 -17.91
N ILE A 533 10.94 7.60 -18.46
CA ILE A 533 12.06 8.22 -17.79
C ILE A 533 11.86 9.71 -17.87
N SER A 534 11.75 10.36 -16.71
CA SER A 534 11.48 11.79 -16.56
C SER A 534 12.50 12.42 -15.62
N SER A 535 12.52 13.73 -15.55
CA SER A 535 13.36 14.48 -14.63
C SER A 535 12.53 15.34 -13.70
N LEU A 536 12.98 15.49 -12.45
CA LEU A 536 12.38 16.38 -11.47
C LEU A 536 12.60 17.84 -11.87
N THR A 537 11.59 18.69 -11.69
CA THR A 537 11.76 20.15 -11.81
C THR A 537 12.66 20.69 -10.69
N ILE A 538 13.22 21.89 -10.87
CA ILE A 538 14.25 22.44 -9.97
C ILE A 538 13.73 22.60 -8.53
N PHE A 539 12.52 23.11 -8.36
CA PHE A 539 11.95 23.44 -7.05
C PHE A 539 11.09 22.32 -6.45
N SER A 540 10.90 21.20 -7.17
CA SER A 540 10.16 20.07 -6.62
C SER A 540 10.94 19.41 -5.48
N LYS A 541 10.19 18.95 -4.47
CA LYS A 541 10.67 18.16 -3.34
C LYS A 541 9.88 16.88 -3.24
N ILE A 542 10.44 15.89 -2.55
CA ILE A 542 9.75 14.66 -2.21
C ILE A 542 9.41 14.72 -0.73
N ASN A 543 8.15 14.52 -0.38
CA ASN A 543 7.72 14.48 1.01
C ASN A 543 8.04 13.13 1.67
N ASP A 544 7.80 13.00 2.97
CA ASP A 544 8.09 11.78 3.74
C ASP A 544 7.29 10.56 3.24
N LEU A 545 6.12 10.78 2.66
CA LEU A 545 5.30 9.74 2.05
C LEU A 545 5.75 9.35 0.63
N GLY A 546 6.71 10.08 0.03
CA GLY A 546 7.25 9.83 -1.30
C GLY A 546 6.50 10.54 -2.44
N PHE A 547 5.54 11.43 -2.16
CA PHE A 547 4.87 12.23 -3.18
C PHE A 547 5.68 13.47 -3.54
N ILE A 548 5.54 13.90 -4.80
CA ILE A 548 6.24 15.09 -5.29
C ILE A 548 5.43 16.32 -4.92
N GLU A 549 6.06 17.24 -4.24
CA GLU A 549 5.52 18.55 -3.87
C GLU A 549 6.18 19.66 -4.67
N THR A 550 5.42 20.72 -4.92
CA THR A 550 5.90 21.92 -5.57
C THR A 550 5.53 23.16 -4.75
N PRO A 551 6.38 24.19 -4.73
CA PRO A 551 6.13 25.37 -3.91
C PRO A 551 5.12 26.30 -4.58
N TYR A 552 4.19 26.81 -3.78
CA TYR A 552 3.22 27.83 -4.14
C TYR A 552 3.21 28.94 -3.09
N ARG A 553 2.87 30.16 -3.52
CA ARG A 553 2.63 31.28 -2.62
C ARG A 553 1.14 31.47 -2.41
N THR A 554 0.75 31.69 -1.18
CA THR A 554 -0.63 32.02 -0.84
C THR A 554 -0.99 33.42 -1.32
N VAL A 555 -2.20 33.54 -1.89
CA VAL A 555 -2.77 34.84 -2.30
C VAL A 555 -3.98 35.13 -1.43
N ARG A 556 -4.07 36.31 -0.88
CA ARG A 556 -5.24 36.80 -0.13
C ARG A 556 -5.64 38.16 -0.68
N ASP A 557 -6.89 38.32 -1.04
CA ASP A 557 -7.46 39.56 -1.55
C ASP A 557 -6.65 40.22 -2.69
N GLY A 558 -6.13 39.40 -3.62
CA GLY A 558 -5.33 39.85 -4.75
C GLY A 558 -3.88 40.17 -4.42
N LYS A 559 -3.44 39.96 -3.17
CA LYS A 559 -2.06 40.18 -2.72
C LYS A 559 -1.36 38.84 -2.47
N VAL A 560 -0.15 38.71 -3.04
CA VAL A 560 0.72 37.54 -2.84
C VAL A 560 1.49 37.72 -1.53
N ASP A 561 1.43 36.73 -0.68
CA ASP A 561 2.19 36.69 0.56
C ASP A 561 3.65 36.35 0.27
N MET A 562 4.53 37.34 0.40
CA MET A 562 5.96 37.22 0.16
C MET A 562 6.75 36.76 1.38
N SER A 563 6.09 36.54 2.53
CA SER A 563 6.72 35.98 3.73
C SER A 563 7.15 34.52 3.55
N VAL A 564 7.98 34.04 4.46
CA VAL A 564 8.38 32.62 4.50
C VAL A 564 7.17 31.71 4.76
N GLU A 565 6.23 32.14 5.60
CA GLU A 565 4.99 31.44 5.93
C GLU A 565 4.00 31.38 4.76
N GLY A 566 4.07 32.36 3.85
CA GLY A 566 3.28 32.40 2.63
C GLY A 566 3.68 31.31 1.60
N LEU A 567 4.88 30.74 1.74
CA LEU A 567 5.36 29.67 0.88
C LEU A 567 4.91 28.30 1.39
N LYS A 568 4.10 27.61 0.61
CA LYS A 568 3.61 26.27 0.92
C LYS A 568 4.02 25.29 -0.17
N PHE A 569 4.48 24.11 0.25
CA PHE A 569 4.68 22.99 -0.65
C PHE A 569 3.38 22.19 -0.69
N LEU A 570 2.88 21.92 -1.88
CA LEU A 570 1.63 21.18 -2.10
C LEU A 570 1.90 19.93 -2.93
N SER A 571 1.32 18.81 -2.49
CA SER A 571 1.21 17.59 -3.29
C SER A 571 0.17 17.77 -4.41
N ALA A 572 0.12 16.83 -5.36
CA ALA A 572 -0.84 16.92 -6.45
C ALA A 572 -2.30 16.80 -5.97
N GLU A 573 -2.54 16.00 -4.93
CA GLU A 573 -3.86 15.82 -4.31
C GLU A 573 -4.33 17.09 -3.56
N GLU A 574 -3.44 17.72 -2.81
CA GLU A 574 -3.75 18.96 -2.10
C GLU A 574 -3.98 20.15 -3.04
N GLU A 575 -3.35 20.11 -4.22
CA GLU A 575 -3.48 21.14 -5.24
C GLU A 575 -4.82 21.07 -5.99
N GLU A 576 -5.39 19.90 -6.18
CA GLU A 576 -6.58 19.63 -6.99
C GLU A 576 -7.79 20.49 -6.59
N ASN A 577 -7.91 20.78 -5.29
CA ASN A 577 -9.00 21.60 -4.75
C ASN A 577 -8.66 23.11 -4.64
N LYS A 578 -7.60 23.58 -5.33
CA LYS A 578 -7.14 24.98 -5.23
C LYS A 578 -7.07 25.63 -6.61
N ILE A 579 -7.36 26.91 -6.64
CA ILE A 579 -7.20 27.73 -7.84
C ILE A 579 -5.76 28.27 -7.86
N ILE A 580 -5.00 27.91 -8.88
CA ILE A 580 -3.59 28.23 -9.03
C ILE A 580 -3.39 29.28 -10.12
N ALA A 581 -2.91 30.46 -9.75
CA ALA A 581 -2.52 31.50 -10.68
C ALA A 581 -1.14 31.21 -11.29
N GLN A 582 -0.91 31.67 -12.52
CA GLN A 582 0.40 31.54 -13.16
C GLN A 582 1.46 32.39 -12.45
N ALA A 583 2.68 31.85 -12.30
CA ALA A 583 3.82 32.55 -11.69
C ALA A 583 4.25 33.80 -12.48
N THR A 584 3.89 33.91 -13.76
CA THR A 584 4.17 35.06 -14.63
C THR A 584 3.14 36.19 -14.51
N THR A 585 2.15 36.07 -13.62
CA THR A 585 1.14 37.11 -13.41
C THR A 585 1.81 38.41 -12.98
N PRO A 586 1.52 39.54 -13.66
CA PRO A 586 2.10 40.84 -13.32
C PRO A 586 1.72 41.26 -11.90
N MET A 587 2.74 41.62 -11.12
CA MET A 587 2.62 42.10 -9.74
C MET A 587 3.36 43.42 -9.56
N ASP A 588 2.90 44.24 -8.64
CA ASP A 588 3.62 45.43 -8.18
C ASP A 588 4.73 45.07 -7.16
N GLU A 589 5.49 46.07 -6.71
CA GLU A 589 6.56 45.88 -5.72
C GLU A 589 6.05 45.38 -4.36
N ASP A 590 4.78 45.65 -4.04
CA ASP A 590 4.10 45.25 -2.81
C ASP A 590 3.45 43.84 -2.90
N GLY A 591 3.52 43.18 -4.07
CA GLY A 591 2.96 41.87 -4.32
C GLY A 591 1.48 41.85 -4.69
N ASN A 592 0.85 42.99 -5.02
CA ASN A 592 -0.52 43.03 -5.49
C ASN A 592 -0.58 42.73 -7.00
N PHE A 593 -1.61 42.04 -7.45
CA PHE A 593 -1.84 41.85 -8.88
C PHE A 593 -2.22 43.18 -9.54
N VAL A 594 -1.55 43.47 -10.64
CA VAL A 594 -1.80 44.70 -11.43
C VAL A 594 -3.01 44.52 -12.37
N VAL A 595 -3.48 43.31 -12.53
CA VAL A 595 -4.56 42.95 -13.47
C VAL A 595 -5.81 42.49 -12.73
N ASP A 596 -7.00 42.89 -13.21
CA ASP A 596 -8.29 42.51 -12.62
C ASP A 596 -8.63 41.03 -12.82
N LYS A 597 -8.08 40.40 -13.85
CA LYS A 597 -8.29 38.97 -14.16
C LYS A 597 -6.97 38.26 -14.35
N VAL A 598 -6.81 37.18 -13.63
CA VAL A 598 -5.61 36.34 -13.65
C VAL A 598 -5.92 35.02 -14.36
N LYS A 599 -4.99 34.57 -15.22
CA LYS A 599 -5.07 33.21 -15.76
C LYS A 599 -4.80 32.22 -14.63
N ALA A 600 -5.75 31.35 -14.40
CA ALA A 600 -5.67 30.32 -13.36
C ALA A 600 -6.06 28.95 -13.95
N ARG A 601 -5.64 27.91 -13.25
CA ARG A 601 -6.03 26.51 -13.52
C ARG A 601 -6.66 25.89 -12.28
#